data_6022294bc1053d1323a4c31b626a793c
#
_entry.id   6022294bc1053d1323a4c31b626a793c
#
_cell.length_a   1.000
_cell.length_b   1.000
_cell.length_c   1.000
_cell.angle_alpha   90.00
_cell.angle_beta   90.00
_cell.angle_gamma   90.00
#
_symmetry.space_group_name_H-M   'P 1'
#
loop_
_entity.id
_entity.type
_entity.pdbx_description
1 polymer ?
#
loop_
_entity_poly.entity_id
_entity_poly.type
_entity_poly.pdbx_seq_one_letter_code
_entity_poly.pdbx_strand_id
1 'polypeptide(L)'
;MEKANFIPNNEITYIPNKHVEKNPFLTREMETGELPTYEGSRHLLPKPFWAGHEDTIACHDKAWQIAFGNLRKPVKESGFVSQFIDTAFNGMLFMWDSCFILMFGRYGARAFNFQKTLDNMYARQHSDGYICRQLREDAAGERFTRFDPCSTGPEIMSWCEWQYYKTTADKVRLADVYYPLLAYHQWMAEHRTWRDGTYWSSGWGCGMDNQPRVEPGRNVSHSNGHMVWIDSTLQALLDARCLVHMARELGHEEDIPELQAEIDLLTKVVNERLWSEEDAFYYDEWRSGKLSGIKSIAAYWALLAEVVPEDRRERFIAPLDNEKEFKRPHRVPTMPADSPFYVEKGGYWRGAVWAPTSYMILRGLEAHQEDKLAHEIALSSLEHVTKVFNDTGTLWENYAPEFPAPGVRDPDVICARDFVGWSGLFPISILYEYIFGIKSDPVHAKLRWDVRLLEEHGIVDYPFGDTPIKLRCEKRASKEEEPVITVESSVPVEVEICWGEGQRKIIRA
;
A
#
# COMPACT_ATOMS: atom_id res chain seq x y z
N MET A 1 15.49 33.62 -39.88
CA MET A 1 14.69 32.85 -38.93
C MET A 1 15.33 33.03 -37.58
N GLU A 2 14.71 33.82 -36.72
CA GLU A 2 15.09 33.87 -35.33
C GLU A 2 14.99 32.44 -34.76
N LYS A 3 16.05 31.98 -34.10
CA LYS A 3 15.99 30.70 -33.37
C LYS A 3 14.94 30.91 -32.28
N ALA A 4 13.85 30.15 -32.34
CA ALA A 4 12.89 30.10 -31.28
C ALA A 4 13.69 29.77 -29.97
N ASN A 5 13.63 30.66 -29.00
CA ASN A 5 14.22 30.42 -27.70
C ASN A 5 13.36 29.37 -27.00
N PHE A 6 13.77 28.11 -27.08
CA PHE A 6 13.18 27.08 -26.27
C PHE A 6 13.70 27.23 -24.84
N ILE A 7 12.81 27.41 -23.90
CA ILE A 7 13.14 27.31 -22.48
C ILE A 7 13.18 25.83 -22.17
N PRO A 8 14.34 25.27 -21.78
CA PRO A 8 14.41 23.88 -21.35
C PRO A 8 13.43 23.65 -20.19
N ASN A 9 12.79 22.46 -20.14
CA ASN A 9 11.81 22.14 -19.09
C ASN A 9 12.35 22.32 -17.66
N ASN A 10 13.65 22.09 -17.45
CA ASN A 10 14.33 22.30 -16.18
C ASN A 10 14.63 23.79 -15.85
N GLU A 11 14.43 24.69 -16.81
CA GLU A 11 14.58 26.14 -16.61
C GLU A 11 13.23 26.86 -16.45
N ILE A 12 12.12 26.14 -16.58
CA ILE A 12 10.80 26.72 -16.30
C ILE A 12 10.71 26.98 -14.81
N THR A 13 10.65 28.24 -14.45
CA THR A 13 10.52 28.66 -13.07
C THR A 13 9.07 28.53 -12.64
N TYR A 14 8.80 27.53 -11.82
CA TYR A 14 7.54 27.40 -11.11
C TYR A 14 7.55 28.26 -9.87
N ILE A 15 6.39 28.60 -9.35
CA ILE A 15 6.27 29.24 -8.05
C ILE A 15 6.77 28.25 -6.99
N PRO A 16 7.82 28.55 -6.24
CA PRO A 16 8.33 27.66 -5.21
C PRO A 16 7.28 27.41 -4.13
N ASN A 17 7.15 26.17 -3.69
CA ASN A 17 6.35 25.85 -2.53
C ASN A 17 7.19 26.08 -1.24
N LYS A 18 6.71 26.93 -0.34
CA LYS A 18 7.39 27.28 0.92
C LYS A 18 7.75 26.07 1.81
N HIS A 19 6.99 24.97 1.69
CA HIS A 19 7.22 23.78 2.48
C HIS A 19 8.42 22.97 1.99
N VAL A 20 8.78 23.07 0.71
CA VAL A 20 9.99 22.44 0.15
C VAL A 20 11.26 22.97 0.78
N GLU A 21 11.29 24.24 1.21
CA GLU A 21 12.44 24.81 1.93
C GLU A 21 12.72 24.10 3.27
N LYS A 22 11.71 23.42 3.82
CA LYS A 22 11.79 22.64 5.06
C LYS A 22 12.08 21.15 4.83
N ASN A 23 12.32 20.73 3.57
CA ASN A 23 12.63 19.34 3.23
C ASN A 23 14.09 19.02 3.57
N PRO A 24 14.38 18.21 4.63
CA PRO A 24 15.74 17.93 5.05
C PRO A 24 16.48 16.99 4.10
N PHE A 25 15.75 16.24 3.25
CA PHE A 25 16.34 15.25 2.35
C PHE A 25 17.07 15.90 1.17
N LEU A 26 16.75 17.14 0.79
CA LEU A 26 17.41 17.87 -0.30
C LEU A 26 18.89 18.16 -0.02
N THR A 27 19.27 18.20 1.25
CA THR A 27 20.65 18.49 1.68
C THR A 27 21.30 17.34 2.43
N ARG A 28 20.62 16.19 2.52
CA ARG A 28 21.13 14.99 3.19
C ARG A 28 22.32 14.42 2.44
N GLU A 29 23.38 14.08 3.17
CA GLU A 29 24.53 13.39 2.60
C GLU A 29 24.19 11.94 2.22
N MET A 30 24.78 11.48 1.13
CA MET A 30 24.57 10.13 0.63
C MET A 30 25.18 9.08 1.58
N GLU A 31 24.40 8.06 1.93
CA GLU A 31 24.88 6.93 2.72
C GLU A 31 25.94 6.12 1.94
N THR A 32 27.03 5.75 2.63
CA THR A 32 28.15 5.00 2.05
C THR A 32 28.38 3.64 2.72
N GLY A 33 27.52 3.24 3.68
CA GLY A 33 27.64 2.00 4.43
C GLY A 33 27.51 0.72 3.56
N GLU A 34 27.92 -0.41 4.11
CA GLU A 34 27.70 -1.71 3.48
C GLU A 34 26.23 -2.14 3.65
N LEU A 35 25.70 -2.86 2.63
CA LEU A 35 24.36 -3.43 2.71
C LEU A 35 24.37 -4.66 3.64
N PRO A 36 23.36 -4.81 4.50
CA PRO A 36 23.22 -6.03 5.25
C PRO A 36 22.84 -7.20 4.33
N THR A 37 23.30 -8.40 4.68
CA THR A 37 22.89 -9.64 4.00
C THR A 37 21.76 -10.31 4.77
N TYR A 38 20.95 -11.11 4.10
CA TYR A 38 19.90 -11.90 4.76
C TYR A 38 20.47 -12.78 5.87
N GLU A 39 21.53 -13.54 5.57
CA GLU A 39 22.15 -14.45 6.54
C GLU A 39 22.70 -13.72 7.78
N GLY A 40 23.32 -12.56 7.58
CA GLY A 40 23.85 -11.74 8.66
C GLY A 40 22.77 -11.08 9.51
N SER A 41 21.58 -10.86 8.93
CA SER A 41 20.50 -10.06 9.56
C SER A 41 19.29 -10.88 10.00
N ARG A 42 19.20 -12.15 9.59
CA ARG A 42 18.08 -13.05 9.86
C ARG A 42 17.69 -13.12 11.35
N HIS A 43 18.65 -13.01 12.24
CA HIS A 43 18.43 -13.05 13.67
C HIS A 43 17.67 -11.82 14.21
N LEU A 44 17.63 -10.71 13.46
CA LEU A 44 16.94 -9.47 13.80
C LEU A 44 15.52 -9.38 13.22
N LEU A 45 15.16 -10.31 12.33
CA LEU A 45 13.85 -10.37 11.71
C LEU A 45 12.84 -11.09 12.62
N PRO A 46 11.54 -10.75 12.52
CA PRO A 46 10.48 -11.51 13.19
C PRO A 46 10.48 -12.97 12.74
N LYS A 47 10.23 -13.88 13.68
CA LYS A 47 10.21 -15.33 13.45
C LYS A 47 8.81 -15.87 13.78
N PRO A 48 7.90 -15.87 12.82
CA PRO A 48 6.59 -16.46 13.01
C PRO A 48 6.71 -17.98 13.13
N PHE A 49 5.76 -18.59 13.83
CA PHE A 49 5.55 -20.02 13.84
C PHE A 49 4.05 -20.32 13.81
N TRP A 50 3.67 -21.39 13.11
CA TRP A 50 2.29 -21.82 12.97
C TRP A 50 2.28 -23.34 12.80
N ALA A 51 1.79 -24.05 13.79
CA ALA A 51 1.83 -25.52 13.82
C ALA A 51 1.02 -26.11 12.67
N GLY A 52 1.67 -26.99 11.86
CA GLY A 52 1.07 -27.61 10.70
C GLY A 52 1.07 -26.75 9.41
N HIS A 53 1.70 -25.57 9.44
CA HIS A 53 1.82 -24.65 8.31
C HIS A 53 3.28 -24.22 8.08
N GLU A 54 4.19 -25.17 8.19
CA GLU A 54 5.64 -24.96 8.05
C GLU A 54 6.01 -24.48 6.65
N ASP A 55 5.22 -24.82 5.65
CA ASP A 55 5.37 -24.34 4.25
C ASP A 55 5.05 -22.83 4.13
N THR A 56 4.04 -22.35 4.83
CA THR A 56 3.75 -20.90 4.93
C THR A 56 4.88 -20.15 5.60
N ILE A 57 5.49 -20.73 6.66
CA ILE A 57 6.65 -20.15 7.31
C ILE A 57 7.87 -20.17 6.38
N ALA A 58 8.06 -21.23 5.58
CA ALA A 58 9.11 -21.26 4.56
C ALA A 58 8.90 -20.19 3.46
N CYS A 59 7.65 -19.95 3.05
CA CYS A 59 7.29 -18.86 2.14
C CYS A 59 7.62 -17.48 2.74
N HIS A 60 7.33 -17.26 4.02
CA HIS A 60 7.71 -16.05 4.76
C HIS A 60 9.23 -15.84 4.76
N ASP A 61 10.03 -16.88 5.09
CA ASP A 61 11.49 -16.80 5.08
C ASP A 61 12.02 -16.47 3.67
N LYS A 62 11.43 -17.08 2.63
CA LYS A 62 11.78 -16.81 1.23
C LYS A 62 11.49 -15.36 0.85
N ALA A 63 10.40 -14.77 1.32
CA ALA A 63 10.10 -13.36 1.06
C ALA A 63 11.21 -12.44 1.58
N TRP A 64 11.66 -12.64 2.82
CA TRP A 64 12.78 -11.87 3.36
C TRP A 64 14.09 -12.11 2.61
N GLN A 65 14.37 -13.36 2.24
CA GLN A 65 15.57 -13.69 1.46
C GLN A 65 15.62 -12.91 0.14
N ILE A 66 14.48 -12.86 -0.58
CA ILE A 66 14.41 -12.11 -1.85
C ILE A 66 14.50 -10.60 -1.56
N ALA A 67 13.81 -10.07 -0.55
CA ALA A 67 13.85 -8.66 -0.19
C ALA A 67 15.28 -8.17 0.08
N PHE A 68 16.06 -8.92 0.85
CA PHE A 68 17.46 -8.59 1.09
C PHE A 68 18.34 -8.68 -0.17
N GLY A 69 18.02 -9.57 -1.09
CA GLY A 69 18.68 -9.64 -2.41
C GLY A 69 18.45 -8.43 -3.30
N ASN A 70 17.37 -7.67 -3.00
CA ASN A 70 16.97 -6.48 -3.75
C ASN A 70 17.47 -5.17 -3.13
N LEU A 71 18.23 -5.22 -2.04
CA LEU A 71 18.81 -4.02 -1.46
C LEU A 71 19.87 -3.43 -2.39
N ARG A 72 19.91 -2.12 -2.49
CA ARG A 72 20.82 -1.35 -3.34
C ARG A 72 21.47 -0.20 -2.55
N LYS A 73 22.67 0.15 -2.96
CA LYS A 73 23.36 1.37 -2.51
C LYS A 73 23.01 2.53 -3.44
N PRO A 74 22.84 3.74 -2.92
CA PRO A 74 22.74 4.93 -3.77
C PRO A 74 24.04 5.12 -4.54
N VAL A 75 23.95 5.65 -5.75
CA VAL A 75 25.08 6.12 -6.53
C VAL A 75 25.03 7.65 -6.65
N LYS A 76 26.17 8.29 -6.66
CA LYS A 76 26.23 9.77 -6.66
C LYS A 76 25.49 10.38 -7.83
N GLU A 77 25.53 9.74 -8.97
CA GLU A 77 24.92 10.18 -10.22
C GLU A 77 23.38 10.18 -10.18
N SER A 78 22.76 9.35 -9.30
CA SER A 78 21.32 9.30 -9.17
C SER A 78 20.74 10.46 -8.35
N GLY A 79 21.56 11.07 -7.48
CA GLY A 79 21.09 12.02 -6.47
C GLY A 79 20.31 11.36 -5.33
N PHE A 80 20.37 10.04 -5.21
CA PHE A 80 19.80 9.31 -4.07
C PHE A 80 20.69 9.48 -2.83
N VAL A 81 20.05 9.50 -1.68
CA VAL A 81 20.73 9.79 -0.39
C VAL A 81 20.78 8.59 0.54
N SER A 82 19.88 7.63 0.40
CA SER A 82 19.77 6.49 1.30
C SER A 82 19.85 5.16 0.57
N GLN A 83 20.35 4.14 1.28
CA GLN A 83 20.22 2.74 0.84
C GLN A 83 18.73 2.40 0.72
N PHE A 84 18.38 1.57 -0.26
CA PHE A 84 16.99 1.34 -0.62
C PHE A 84 16.75 -0.10 -1.09
N ILE A 85 15.49 -0.49 -1.20
CA ILE A 85 15.08 -1.70 -1.88
C ILE A 85 14.63 -1.36 -3.31
N ASP A 86 15.21 -2.04 -4.31
CA ASP A 86 14.76 -1.97 -5.71
C ASP A 86 13.37 -2.61 -5.83
N THR A 87 12.45 -1.91 -6.47
CA THR A 87 11.04 -2.26 -6.47
C THR A 87 10.63 -3.18 -7.62
N ALA A 88 11.19 -2.97 -8.80
CA ALA A 88 10.71 -3.60 -10.03
C ALA A 88 11.83 -4.26 -10.85
N PHE A 89 13.06 -4.29 -10.35
CA PHE A 89 14.21 -4.98 -10.94
C PHE A 89 14.58 -4.49 -12.36
N ASN A 90 14.31 -3.22 -12.65
CA ASN A 90 14.57 -2.63 -13.96
C ASN A 90 15.42 -1.35 -13.90
N GLY A 91 16.06 -1.07 -12.76
CA GLY A 91 16.88 0.10 -12.52
C GLY A 91 16.09 1.40 -12.32
N MET A 92 14.84 1.27 -11.87
CA MET A 92 13.93 2.38 -11.59
C MET A 92 13.29 2.21 -10.23
N LEU A 93 13.34 3.26 -9.42
CA LEU A 93 12.61 3.35 -8.16
C LEU A 93 11.19 3.87 -8.42
N PHE A 94 10.19 3.09 -8.03
CA PHE A 94 8.76 3.42 -8.20
C PHE A 94 8.13 3.87 -6.89
N MET A 95 7.30 4.90 -6.95
CA MET A 95 6.68 5.51 -5.77
C MET A 95 5.71 4.56 -5.06
N TRP A 96 4.64 4.12 -5.73
CA TRP A 96 3.62 3.33 -5.05
C TRP A 96 4.06 1.90 -4.74
N ASP A 97 4.91 1.31 -5.60
CA ASP A 97 5.54 0.02 -5.34
C ASP A 97 6.34 0.07 -4.04
N SER A 98 7.18 1.11 -3.88
CA SER A 98 7.93 1.35 -2.65
C SER A 98 6.99 1.42 -1.45
N CYS A 99 5.90 2.18 -1.51
CA CYS A 99 4.96 2.30 -0.40
C CYS A 99 4.41 0.94 0.06
N PHE A 100 4.04 0.07 -0.86
CA PHE A 100 3.55 -1.27 -0.53
C PHE A 100 4.63 -2.21 -0.01
N ILE A 101 5.85 -2.12 -0.53
CA ILE A 101 7.00 -2.84 0.01
C ILE A 101 7.24 -2.45 1.47
N LEU A 102 7.16 -1.17 1.76
CA LEU A 102 7.42 -0.64 3.10
C LEU A 102 6.33 -1.03 4.11
N MET A 103 5.13 -1.41 3.67
CA MET A 103 4.10 -1.96 4.55
C MET A 103 4.52 -3.29 5.19
N PHE A 104 5.34 -4.10 4.52
CA PHE A 104 5.97 -5.25 5.19
C PHE A 104 7.37 -4.93 5.69
N GLY A 105 8.11 -4.07 5.00
CA GLY A 105 9.48 -3.67 5.35
C GLY A 105 9.62 -3.12 6.76
N ARG A 106 8.59 -2.44 7.27
CA ARG A 106 8.55 -1.90 8.64
C ARG A 106 8.77 -2.96 9.73
N TYR A 107 8.39 -4.21 9.48
CA TYR A 107 8.63 -5.33 10.40
C TYR A 107 10.10 -5.76 10.43
N GLY A 108 10.87 -5.44 9.40
CA GLY A 108 12.31 -5.71 9.31
C GLY A 108 13.21 -4.55 9.73
N ALA A 109 12.67 -3.47 10.28
CA ALA A 109 13.42 -2.22 10.55
C ALA A 109 14.67 -2.41 11.43
N ARG A 110 14.68 -3.40 12.33
CA ARG A 110 15.87 -3.74 13.16
C ARG A 110 17.01 -4.34 12.34
N ALA A 111 16.71 -4.99 11.22
CA ALA A 111 17.68 -5.61 10.33
C ALA A 111 18.14 -4.64 9.22
N PHE A 112 17.19 -3.91 8.66
CA PHE A 112 17.40 -2.85 7.68
C PHE A 112 16.22 -1.88 7.72
N ASN A 113 16.49 -0.61 7.79
CA ASN A 113 15.42 0.40 7.76
C ASN A 113 14.93 0.61 6.31
N PHE A 114 14.00 -0.26 5.88
CA PHE A 114 13.40 -0.22 4.54
C PHE A 114 12.72 1.13 4.25
N GLN A 115 12.19 1.82 5.27
CA GLN A 115 11.49 3.10 5.10
C GLN A 115 12.34 4.18 4.45
N LYS A 116 13.65 4.12 4.58
CA LYS A 116 14.61 5.03 3.93
C LYS A 116 14.55 4.99 2.39
N THR A 117 13.91 3.99 1.81
CA THR A 117 13.68 3.95 0.36
C THR A 117 12.99 5.21 -0.14
N LEU A 118 12.01 5.75 0.62
CA LEU A 118 11.30 6.99 0.27
C LEU A 118 12.17 8.25 0.44
N ASP A 119 13.25 8.21 1.22
CA ASP A 119 14.18 9.34 1.32
C ASP A 119 14.68 9.78 -0.06
N ASN A 120 14.86 8.82 -0.96
CA ASN A 120 15.31 9.06 -2.33
C ASN A 120 14.26 9.79 -3.17
N MET A 121 12.96 9.53 -2.91
CA MET A 121 11.87 10.30 -3.53
C MET A 121 11.87 11.75 -3.02
N TYR A 122 12.00 11.94 -1.70
CA TYR A 122 12.05 13.27 -1.09
C TYR A 122 13.30 14.06 -1.49
N ALA A 123 14.46 13.42 -1.63
CA ALA A 123 15.71 14.04 -2.11
C ALA A 123 15.62 14.50 -3.57
N ARG A 124 14.63 14.00 -4.33
CA ARG A 124 14.38 14.36 -5.72
C ARG A 124 13.17 15.27 -5.90
N GLN A 125 12.64 15.85 -4.80
CA GLN A 125 11.53 16.78 -4.84
C GLN A 125 11.95 18.09 -5.51
N HIS A 126 11.16 18.57 -6.46
CA HIS A 126 11.35 19.86 -7.11
C HIS A 126 10.89 21.02 -6.22
N SER A 127 11.38 22.23 -6.50
CA SER A 127 11.10 23.42 -5.69
C SER A 127 9.62 23.79 -5.57
N ASP A 128 8.78 23.34 -6.50
CA ASP A 128 7.32 23.53 -6.49
C ASP A 128 6.55 22.43 -5.75
N GLY A 129 7.25 21.42 -5.23
CA GLY A 129 6.66 20.28 -4.51
C GLY A 129 6.54 18.99 -5.32
N TYR A 130 6.70 19.05 -6.65
CA TYR A 130 6.59 17.87 -7.52
C TYR A 130 7.61 16.79 -7.19
N ILE A 131 7.16 15.52 -7.22
CA ILE A 131 8.00 14.32 -7.19
C ILE A 131 7.56 13.41 -8.33
N CYS A 132 8.50 13.05 -9.22
CA CYS A 132 8.21 12.08 -10.26
C CYS A 132 8.01 10.68 -9.65
N ARG A 133 6.95 9.97 -10.09
CA ARG A 133 6.64 8.63 -9.55
C ARG A 133 7.68 7.55 -9.86
N GLN A 134 8.60 7.83 -10.80
CA GLN A 134 9.55 6.84 -11.26
C GLN A 134 10.92 7.49 -11.55
N LEU A 135 11.90 7.14 -10.73
CA LEU A 135 13.25 7.72 -10.73
C LEU A 135 14.27 6.69 -11.17
N ARG A 136 15.29 7.10 -11.94
CA ARG A 136 16.42 6.25 -12.30
C ARG A 136 17.32 6.03 -11.10
N GLU A 137 17.79 4.80 -10.92
CA GLU A 137 18.68 4.41 -9.83
C GLU A 137 20.15 4.70 -10.12
N ASP A 138 20.54 4.75 -11.41
CA ASP A 138 21.91 4.89 -11.88
C ASP A 138 22.30 6.31 -12.31
N ALA A 139 21.32 7.20 -12.48
CA ALA A 139 21.53 8.57 -12.95
C ALA A 139 20.45 9.52 -12.46
N ALA A 140 20.74 10.82 -12.41
CA ALA A 140 19.79 11.86 -12.11
C ALA A 140 18.74 12.00 -13.24
N GLY A 141 17.79 11.08 -13.31
CA GLY A 141 16.76 11.05 -14.34
C GLY A 141 15.39 10.68 -13.80
N GLU A 142 14.39 11.29 -14.42
CA GLU A 142 12.98 11.00 -14.21
C GLU A 142 12.44 10.30 -15.46
N ARG A 143 11.57 9.32 -15.28
CA ARG A 143 10.97 8.59 -16.40
C ARG A 143 10.06 9.47 -17.23
N PHE A 144 9.39 10.41 -16.59
CA PHE A 144 8.36 11.25 -17.20
C PHE A 144 8.63 12.72 -16.90
N THR A 145 8.29 13.59 -17.83
CA THR A 145 8.22 15.01 -17.54
C THR A 145 6.97 15.30 -16.70
N ARG A 146 6.97 16.36 -15.90
CA ARG A 146 5.86 16.71 -15.01
C ARG A 146 4.52 16.97 -15.71
N PHE A 147 4.52 17.25 -17.02
CA PHE A 147 3.31 17.44 -17.82
C PHE A 147 2.74 16.13 -18.40
N ASP A 148 3.52 15.06 -18.37
CA ASP A 148 3.05 13.76 -18.81
C ASP A 148 1.96 13.27 -17.82
N PRO A 149 0.79 12.82 -18.31
CA PRO A 149 -0.26 12.26 -17.45
C PRO A 149 0.21 11.07 -16.59
N CYS A 150 1.29 10.40 -16.99
CA CYS A 150 1.86 9.27 -16.29
C CYS A 150 2.95 9.65 -15.26
N SER A 151 3.23 10.95 -15.09
CA SER A 151 4.37 11.40 -14.27
C SER A 151 4.15 11.30 -12.77
N THR A 152 2.89 11.24 -12.33
CA THR A 152 2.49 11.03 -10.93
C THR A 152 1.93 9.62 -10.74
N GLY A 153 2.06 9.08 -9.53
CA GLY A 153 1.50 7.78 -9.13
C GLY A 153 0.35 7.94 -8.15
N PRO A 154 -0.17 6.82 -7.63
CA PRO A 154 -1.10 6.83 -6.52
C PRO A 154 -0.53 7.61 -5.32
N GLU A 155 -1.31 8.54 -4.80
CA GLU A 155 -0.90 9.44 -3.71
C GLU A 155 -1.07 8.75 -2.36
N ILE A 156 -0.09 7.90 -2.00
CA ILE A 156 -0.16 7.07 -0.80
C ILE A 156 1.12 7.11 0.07
N MET A 157 2.04 8.04 -0.22
CA MET A 157 3.25 8.17 0.60
C MET A 157 2.93 8.59 2.03
N SER A 158 1.98 9.52 2.23
CA SER A 158 1.56 9.95 3.58
C SER A 158 0.93 8.79 4.35
N TRP A 159 0.12 7.96 3.68
CA TRP A 159 -0.41 6.75 4.30
C TRP A 159 0.71 5.77 4.71
N CYS A 160 1.71 5.57 3.86
CA CYS A 160 2.85 4.70 4.15
C CYS A 160 3.65 5.20 5.36
N GLU A 161 4.00 6.49 5.42
CA GLU A 161 4.74 7.09 6.54
C GLU A 161 3.91 7.09 7.83
N TRP A 162 2.61 7.33 7.75
CA TRP A 162 1.72 7.25 8.91
C TRP A 162 1.63 5.82 9.47
N GLN A 163 1.58 4.78 8.61
CA GLN A 163 1.62 3.38 9.06
C GLN A 163 2.97 3.01 9.68
N TYR A 164 4.07 3.54 9.14
CA TYR A 164 5.40 3.36 9.72
C TYR A 164 5.46 3.96 11.13
N TYR A 165 5.02 5.23 11.28
CA TYR A 165 4.94 5.88 12.58
C TYR A 165 4.12 5.08 13.60
N LYS A 166 2.93 4.63 13.22
CA LYS A 166 2.08 3.80 14.11
C LYS A 166 2.73 2.48 14.54
N THR A 167 3.67 1.97 13.78
CA THR A 167 4.36 0.70 14.08
C THR A 167 5.64 0.92 14.89
N THR A 168 6.35 2.04 14.67
CA THR A 168 7.68 2.29 15.23
C THR A 168 7.71 3.38 16.29
N ALA A 169 6.71 4.26 16.32
CA ALA A 169 6.67 5.50 17.10
C ALA A 169 7.82 6.48 16.77
N ASP A 170 8.41 6.39 15.57
CA ASP A 170 9.50 7.27 15.11
C ASP A 170 8.95 8.67 14.76
N LYS A 171 8.83 9.50 15.79
CA LYS A 171 8.35 10.88 15.66
C LYS A 171 9.35 11.80 14.95
N VAL A 172 10.64 11.45 14.97
CA VAL A 172 11.69 12.24 14.26
C VAL A 172 11.47 12.09 12.76
N ARG A 173 11.33 10.86 12.27
CA ARG A 173 11.01 10.63 10.86
C ARG A 173 9.68 11.28 10.47
N LEU A 174 8.66 11.18 11.31
CA LEU A 174 7.36 11.80 11.04
C LEU A 174 7.50 13.30 10.79
N ALA A 175 8.32 13.99 11.59
CA ALA A 175 8.60 15.42 11.43
C ALA A 175 9.41 15.71 10.15
N ASP A 176 10.41 14.88 9.82
CA ASP A 176 11.24 15.03 8.63
C ASP A 176 10.43 14.95 7.32
N VAL A 177 9.44 14.03 7.27
CA VAL A 177 8.68 13.74 6.05
C VAL A 177 7.43 14.60 5.88
N TYR A 178 6.95 15.25 6.94
CA TYR A 178 5.69 16.01 6.91
C TYR A 178 5.64 17.07 5.82
N TYR A 179 6.61 17.96 5.79
CA TYR A 179 6.62 19.07 4.82
C TYR A 179 6.89 18.64 3.37
N PRO A 180 7.81 17.70 3.08
CA PRO A 180 7.89 17.09 1.75
C PRO A 180 6.55 16.52 1.25
N LEU A 181 5.82 15.80 2.10
CA LEU A 181 4.53 15.22 1.77
C LEU A 181 3.46 16.29 1.57
N LEU A 182 3.35 17.26 2.46
CA LEU A 182 2.41 18.38 2.31
C LEU A 182 2.65 19.17 1.02
N ALA A 183 3.91 19.43 0.67
CA ALA A 183 4.27 20.10 -0.57
C ALA A 183 3.88 19.28 -1.81
N TYR A 184 4.06 17.95 -1.78
CA TYR A 184 3.66 17.07 -2.87
C TYR A 184 2.13 16.99 -3.01
N HIS A 185 1.42 16.88 -1.90
CA HIS A 185 -0.05 16.92 -1.87
C HIS A 185 -0.59 18.22 -2.49
N GLN A 186 -0.06 19.38 -2.08
CA GLN A 186 -0.43 20.67 -2.66
C GLN A 186 -0.15 20.74 -4.17
N TRP A 187 0.98 20.19 -4.61
CA TRP A 187 1.28 20.09 -6.03
C TRP A 187 0.26 19.21 -6.78
N MET A 188 -0.15 18.09 -6.20
CA MET A 188 -1.18 17.20 -6.77
C MET A 188 -2.53 17.91 -6.85
N ALA A 189 -2.96 18.60 -5.80
CA ALA A 189 -4.19 19.36 -5.75
C ALA A 189 -4.21 20.48 -6.81
N GLU A 190 -3.08 21.14 -7.08
CA GLU A 190 -2.98 22.21 -8.08
C GLU A 190 -2.92 21.70 -9.50
N HIS A 191 -2.26 20.56 -9.75
CA HIS A 191 -1.91 20.12 -11.12
C HIS A 191 -2.60 18.83 -11.57
N ARG A 192 -3.29 18.10 -10.71
CA ARG A 192 -3.94 16.82 -11.02
C ARG A 192 -5.44 16.80 -10.73
N THR A 193 -6.05 17.99 -10.56
CA THR A 193 -7.48 18.14 -10.31
C THR A 193 -8.23 18.73 -11.50
N TRP A 194 -9.51 18.45 -11.55
CA TRP A 194 -10.49 19.20 -12.31
C TRP A 194 -10.97 20.41 -11.51
N ARG A 195 -11.72 21.31 -12.14
CA ARG A 195 -12.22 22.54 -11.50
C ARG A 195 -13.13 22.30 -10.28
N ASP A 196 -13.67 21.12 -10.16
CA ASP A 196 -14.56 20.70 -9.05
C ASP A 196 -13.78 20.02 -7.91
N GLY A 197 -12.47 19.97 -7.99
CA GLY A 197 -11.56 19.37 -7.01
C GLY A 197 -11.33 17.87 -7.18
N THR A 198 -12.07 17.18 -8.08
CA THR A 198 -11.84 15.75 -8.32
C THR A 198 -10.54 15.50 -9.05
N TYR A 199 -9.90 14.38 -8.76
CA TYR A 199 -8.58 14.04 -9.31
C TYR A 199 -8.65 13.21 -10.59
N TRP A 200 -7.61 13.35 -11.40
CA TRP A 200 -7.41 12.55 -12.59
C TRP A 200 -6.03 11.87 -12.58
N SER A 201 -5.94 10.75 -13.28
CA SER A 201 -4.73 9.97 -13.48
C SER A 201 -4.65 9.47 -14.94
N SER A 202 -3.85 8.46 -15.18
CA SER A 202 -3.80 7.67 -16.41
C SER A 202 -3.68 6.19 -16.04
N GLY A 203 -3.77 5.27 -17.00
CA GLY A 203 -3.58 3.84 -16.69
C GLY A 203 -2.23 3.56 -16.03
N TRP A 204 -1.16 4.12 -16.55
CA TRP A 204 0.16 4.00 -15.93
C TRP A 204 0.29 4.83 -14.63
N GLY A 205 -0.37 5.97 -14.57
CA GLY A 205 -0.37 6.82 -13.38
C GLY A 205 -1.11 6.19 -12.20
N CYS A 206 -2.24 5.52 -12.44
CA CYS A 206 -2.99 4.86 -11.37
C CYS A 206 -2.37 3.53 -10.92
N GLY A 207 -1.34 3.03 -11.62
CA GLY A 207 -0.65 1.78 -11.30
C GLY A 207 -1.36 0.52 -11.83
N MET A 208 -2.57 0.61 -12.35
CA MET A 208 -3.33 -0.52 -12.89
C MET A 208 -3.38 -0.46 -14.43
N ASP A 209 -2.23 -0.62 -15.06
CA ASP A 209 -1.83 -0.22 -16.41
C ASP A 209 -2.82 -0.56 -17.53
N ASN A 210 -3.47 -1.70 -17.49
CA ASN A 210 -4.31 -2.21 -18.57
C ASN A 210 -5.78 -2.42 -18.20
N GLN A 211 -6.23 -1.86 -17.08
CA GLN A 211 -7.66 -1.89 -16.75
C GLN A 211 -8.47 -1.08 -17.76
N PRO A 212 -9.59 -1.60 -18.27
CA PRO A 212 -10.38 -0.97 -19.33
C PRO A 212 -11.31 0.14 -18.80
N ARG A 213 -10.81 1.04 -17.96
CA ARG A 213 -11.59 2.06 -17.24
C ARG A 213 -11.89 3.30 -18.07
N VAL A 214 -11.01 3.63 -19.04
CA VAL A 214 -11.22 4.78 -19.92
C VAL A 214 -12.27 4.48 -20.98
N GLU A 215 -12.92 5.54 -21.45
CA GLU A 215 -13.94 5.44 -22.50
C GLU A 215 -13.37 4.74 -23.75
N PRO A 216 -14.14 3.83 -24.38
CA PRO A 216 -13.68 3.08 -25.56
C PRO A 216 -13.09 3.98 -26.66
N GLY A 217 -11.98 3.52 -27.28
CA GLY A 217 -11.28 4.26 -28.34
C GLY A 217 -10.16 5.18 -27.85
N ARG A 218 -9.95 5.31 -26.54
CA ARG A 218 -8.82 6.06 -25.96
C ARG A 218 -7.68 5.12 -25.56
N ASN A 219 -6.45 5.64 -25.54
CA ASN A 219 -5.31 4.91 -25.00
C ASN A 219 -5.40 4.83 -23.46
N VAL A 220 -5.59 3.63 -22.94
CA VAL A 220 -5.75 3.41 -21.50
C VAL A 220 -4.48 3.74 -20.72
N SER A 221 -3.30 3.51 -21.28
CA SER A 221 -2.04 3.65 -20.55
C SER A 221 -1.63 5.12 -20.33
N HIS A 222 -1.73 5.96 -21.39
CA HIS A 222 -1.20 7.31 -21.39
C HIS A 222 -2.25 8.42 -21.33
N SER A 223 -3.53 8.11 -21.48
CA SER A 223 -4.60 9.11 -21.44
C SER A 223 -5.18 9.25 -20.04
N ASN A 224 -5.44 10.50 -19.62
CA ASN A 224 -6.30 10.75 -18.47
C ASN A 224 -7.80 10.57 -18.76
N GLY A 225 -8.15 10.24 -20.01
CA GLY A 225 -9.53 10.02 -20.46
C GLY A 225 -10.41 11.26 -20.43
N HIS A 226 -9.91 12.40 -19.96
CA HIS A 226 -10.71 13.56 -19.55
C HIS A 226 -11.84 13.16 -18.59
N MET A 227 -11.55 12.24 -17.68
CA MET A 227 -12.52 11.65 -16.75
C MET A 227 -12.09 11.88 -15.31
N VAL A 228 -13.00 11.67 -14.38
CA VAL A 228 -12.70 11.59 -12.96
C VAL A 228 -12.27 10.15 -12.65
N TRP A 229 -11.13 10.01 -12.01
CA TRP A 229 -10.60 8.72 -11.58
C TRP A 229 -10.96 8.51 -10.11
N ILE A 230 -11.76 7.48 -9.84
CA ILE A 230 -12.26 7.19 -8.49
C ILE A 230 -11.12 6.91 -7.51
N ASP A 231 -10.16 6.07 -7.88
CA ASP A 231 -9.00 5.74 -7.04
C ASP A 231 -8.12 6.94 -6.74
N SER A 232 -7.78 7.75 -7.75
CA SER A 232 -6.95 8.95 -7.55
C SER A 232 -7.64 9.97 -6.64
N THR A 233 -8.96 10.14 -6.79
CA THR A 233 -9.76 11.01 -5.92
C THR A 233 -9.79 10.48 -4.47
N LEU A 234 -9.93 9.17 -4.28
CA LEU A 234 -9.94 8.52 -2.96
C LEU A 234 -8.54 8.48 -2.31
N GLN A 235 -7.50 8.32 -3.11
CA GLN A 235 -6.11 8.33 -2.64
C GLN A 235 -5.71 9.72 -2.15
N ALA A 236 -6.06 10.77 -2.88
CA ALA A 236 -5.85 12.16 -2.43
C ALA A 236 -6.60 12.46 -1.13
N LEU A 237 -7.84 12.01 -1.02
CA LEU A 237 -8.62 12.13 0.23
C LEU A 237 -7.94 11.38 1.40
N LEU A 238 -7.44 10.17 1.16
CA LEU A 238 -6.71 9.39 2.16
C LEU A 238 -5.41 10.11 2.55
N ASP A 239 -4.69 10.66 1.57
CA ASP A 239 -3.45 11.41 1.80
C ASP A 239 -3.71 12.65 2.68
N ALA A 240 -4.73 13.46 2.35
CA ALA A 240 -5.15 14.59 3.15
C ALA A 240 -5.50 14.19 4.60
N ARG A 241 -6.22 13.07 4.80
CA ARG A 241 -6.52 12.54 6.15
C ARG A 241 -5.25 12.16 6.90
N CYS A 242 -4.30 11.49 6.24
CA CYS A 242 -3.03 11.12 6.85
C CYS A 242 -2.23 12.38 7.24
N LEU A 243 -2.19 13.39 6.38
CA LEU A 243 -1.55 14.67 6.68
C LEU A 243 -2.22 15.39 7.86
N VAL A 244 -3.55 15.35 7.99
CA VAL A 244 -4.25 15.88 9.18
C VAL A 244 -3.85 15.11 10.45
N HIS A 245 -3.72 13.80 10.39
CA HIS A 245 -3.23 13.02 11.54
C HIS A 245 -1.79 13.38 11.91
N MET A 246 -0.91 13.50 10.91
CA MET A 246 0.49 13.90 11.11
C MET A 246 0.57 15.34 11.68
N ALA A 247 -0.22 16.27 11.13
CA ALA A 247 -0.27 17.65 11.61
C ALA A 247 -0.66 17.74 13.09
N ARG A 248 -1.70 17.02 13.51
CA ARG A 248 -2.11 16.94 14.93
C ARG A 248 -1.03 16.37 15.82
N GLU A 249 -0.39 15.29 15.38
CA GLU A 249 0.69 14.64 16.14
C GLU A 249 1.91 15.56 16.31
N LEU A 250 2.20 16.39 15.30
CA LEU A 250 3.35 17.31 15.28
C LEU A 250 3.02 18.72 15.80
N GLY A 251 1.73 19.04 15.98
CA GLY A 251 1.29 20.37 16.44
C GLY A 251 1.24 21.42 15.33
N HIS A 252 1.02 21.02 14.07
CA HIS A 252 0.87 21.93 12.91
C HIS A 252 -0.60 22.22 12.62
N GLU A 253 -1.31 22.77 13.59
CA GLU A 253 -2.76 23.03 13.52
C GLU A 253 -3.14 24.01 12.39
N GLU A 254 -2.22 24.87 11.97
CA GLU A 254 -2.42 25.85 10.90
C GLU A 254 -2.64 25.25 9.53
N ASP A 255 -2.17 24.02 9.28
CA ASP A 255 -2.29 23.33 7.98
C ASP A 255 -3.62 22.55 7.88
N ILE A 256 -4.30 22.26 9.00
CA ILE A 256 -5.48 21.41 9.06
C ILE A 256 -6.71 21.97 8.31
N PRO A 257 -7.03 23.28 8.39
CA PRO A 257 -8.27 23.79 7.77
C PRO A 257 -8.35 23.58 6.25
N GLU A 258 -7.25 23.72 5.53
CA GLU A 258 -7.19 23.51 4.07
C GLU A 258 -7.38 22.03 3.73
N LEU A 259 -6.65 21.15 4.39
CA LEU A 259 -6.78 19.69 4.23
C LEU A 259 -8.20 19.20 4.59
N GLN A 260 -8.80 19.73 5.66
CA GLN A 260 -10.15 19.35 6.07
C GLN A 260 -11.20 19.82 5.05
N ALA A 261 -11.04 21.01 4.48
CA ALA A 261 -11.94 21.51 3.45
C ALA A 261 -11.91 20.62 2.20
N GLU A 262 -10.74 20.13 1.82
CA GLU A 262 -10.61 19.18 0.72
C GLU A 262 -11.24 17.82 1.05
N ILE A 263 -10.99 17.27 2.24
CA ILE A 263 -11.63 16.04 2.72
C ILE A 263 -13.15 16.13 2.63
N ASP A 264 -13.72 17.24 3.10
CA ASP A 264 -15.17 17.46 3.11
C ASP A 264 -15.72 17.55 1.68
N LEU A 265 -15.03 18.29 0.79
CA LEU A 265 -15.39 18.41 -0.63
C LEU A 265 -15.36 17.05 -1.33
N LEU A 266 -14.25 16.32 -1.23
CA LEU A 266 -14.09 15.04 -1.91
C LEU A 266 -15.04 13.97 -1.36
N THR A 267 -15.26 13.93 -0.04
CA THR A 267 -16.26 13.03 0.58
C THR A 267 -17.64 13.27 0.00
N LYS A 268 -18.04 14.54 -0.14
CA LYS A 268 -19.32 14.92 -0.73
C LYS A 268 -19.40 14.49 -2.19
N VAL A 269 -18.43 14.86 -3.02
CA VAL A 269 -18.44 14.57 -4.45
C VAL A 269 -18.45 13.07 -4.73
N VAL A 270 -17.63 12.29 -4.03
CA VAL A 270 -17.59 10.82 -4.17
C VAL A 270 -18.97 10.22 -3.88
N ASN A 271 -19.62 10.64 -2.81
CA ASN A 271 -20.89 10.06 -2.41
C ASN A 271 -22.11 10.55 -3.23
N GLU A 272 -22.10 11.77 -3.72
CA GLU A 272 -23.23 12.33 -4.47
C GLU A 272 -23.13 12.03 -5.97
N ARG A 273 -21.91 11.90 -6.53
CA ARG A 273 -21.70 11.87 -7.98
C ARG A 273 -21.12 10.56 -8.49
N LEU A 274 -20.21 9.93 -7.74
CA LEU A 274 -19.48 8.74 -8.21
C LEU A 274 -20.13 7.42 -7.72
N TRP A 275 -21.19 7.49 -6.95
CA TRP A 275 -21.97 6.35 -6.47
C TRP A 275 -23.11 5.98 -7.42
N SER A 276 -23.23 4.71 -7.78
CA SER A 276 -24.39 4.13 -8.46
C SER A 276 -25.28 3.46 -7.42
N GLU A 277 -26.50 4.00 -7.24
CA GLU A 277 -27.48 3.41 -6.33
C GLU A 277 -28.01 2.07 -6.85
N GLU A 278 -28.07 1.90 -8.17
CA GLU A 278 -28.51 0.67 -8.82
C GLU A 278 -27.53 -0.48 -8.56
N ASP A 279 -26.22 -0.25 -8.75
CA ASP A 279 -25.18 -1.25 -8.61
C ASP A 279 -24.63 -1.35 -7.17
N ALA A 280 -24.98 -0.40 -6.31
CA ALA A 280 -24.38 -0.21 -4.99
C ALA A 280 -22.83 -0.16 -5.03
N PHE A 281 -22.30 0.62 -5.97
CA PHE A 281 -20.88 0.65 -6.26
C PHE A 281 -20.38 2.04 -6.68
N TYR A 282 -19.10 2.35 -6.43
CA TYR A 282 -18.44 3.57 -6.89
C TYR A 282 -17.77 3.34 -8.24
N TYR A 283 -17.82 4.35 -9.12
CA TYR A 283 -17.27 4.27 -10.47
C TYR A 283 -16.46 5.51 -10.84
N ASP A 284 -15.58 5.34 -11.82
CA ASP A 284 -15.05 6.47 -12.59
C ASP A 284 -16.19 7.20 -13.31
N GLU A 285 -16.05 8.51 -13.52
CA GLU A 285 -16.97 9.27 -14.35
C GLU A 285 -16.29 9.73 -15.62
N TRP A 286 -16.80 9.29 -16.75
CA TRP A 286 -16.29 9.69 -18.07
C TRP A 286 -16.60 11.15 -18.37
N ARG A 287 -15.86 11.72 -19.35
CA ARG A 287 -16.05 13.10 -19.82
C ARG A 287 -17.51 13.47 -20.14
N SER A 288 -18.31 12.51 -20.53
CA SER A 288 -19.75 12.69 -20.81
C SER A 288 -20.58 12.98 -19.55
N GLY A 289 -20.02 12.86 -18.35
CA GLY A 289 -20.74 12.90 -17.08
C GLY A 289 -21.45 11.58 -16.74
N LYS A 290 -21.16 10.51 -17.51
CA LYS A 290 -21.74 9.18 -17.27
C LYS A 290 -20.77 8.37 -16.43
N LEU A 291 -21.28 7.65 -15.42
CA LEU A 291 -20.50 6.64 -14.70
C LEU A 291 -20.07 5.53 -15.66
N SER A 292 -18.82 5.05 -15.50
CA SER A 292 -18.22 4.08 -16.42
C SER A 292 -18.94 2.75 -16.46
N GLY A 293 -19.57 2.34 -15.35
CA GLY A 293 -20.19 1.02 -15.17
C GLY A 293 -19.17 -0.13 -15.17
N ILE A 294 -17.86 0.18 -15.14
CA ILE A 294 -16.80 -0.83 -15.09
C ILE A 294 -16.38 -1.02 -13.65
N LYS A 295 -16.88 -2.09 -13.02
CA LYS A 295 -16.47 -2.45 -11.66
C LYS A 295 -14.99 -2.77 -11.62
N SER A 296 -14.29 -2.11 -10.71
CA SER A 296 -12.85 -2.25 -10.49
C SER A 296 -12.54 -2.28 -9.00
N ILE A 297 -11.51 -3.01 -8.63
CA ILE A 297 -10.96 -2.99 -7.27
C ILE A 297 -10.56 -1.57 -6.81
N ALA A 298 -10.33 -0.65 -7.75
CA ALA A 298 -10.07 0.77 -7.52
C ALA A 298 -11.10 1.45 -6.61
N ALA A 299 -12.36 1.04 -6.69
CA ALA A 299 -13.45 1.62 -5.89
C ALA A 299 -13.28 1.34 -4.39
N TYR A 300 -12.62 0.24 -4.03
CA TYR A 300 -12.46 -0.14 -2.60
C TYR A 300 -11.47 0.73 -1.82
N TRP A 301 -10.74 1.63 -2.47
CA TRP A 301 -10.07 2.73 -1.76
C TRP A 301 -11.06 3.54 -0.92
N ALA A 302 -12.37 3.54 -1.28
CA ALA A 302 -13.41 4.21 -0.51
C ALA A 302 -13.55 3.69 0.93
N LEU A 303 -13.30 2.38 1.15
CA LEU A 303 -13.28 1.82 2.51
C LEU A 303 -12.09 2.35 3.30
N LEU A 304 -10.89 2.31 2.72
CA LEU A 304 -9.67 2.75 3.39
C LEU A 304 -9.65 4.27 3.63
N ALA A 305 -10.23 5.05 2.71
CA ALA A 305 -10.41 6.49 2.85
C ALA A 305 -11.58 6.86 3.78
N GLU A 306 -12.32 5.86 4.30
CA GLU A 306 -13.43 6.03 5.25
C GLU A 306 -14.52 7.00 4.76
N VAL A 307 -14.88 6.93 3.46
CA VAL A 307 -15.92 7.80 2.87
C VAL A 307 -17.26 7.12 2.71
N VAL A 308 -17.33 5.80 2.88
CA VAL A 308 -18.53 5.00 2.66
C VAL A 308 -19.55 5.24 3.79
N PRO A 309 -20.75 5.80 3.51
CA PRO A 309 -21.79 5.95 4.51
C PRO A 309 -22.23 4.59 5.10
N GLU A 310 -22.66 4.61 6.35
CA GLU A 310 -23.03 3.39 7.07
C GLU A 310 -24.15 2.60 6.37
N ASP A 311 -25.16 3.30 5.85
CA ASP A 311 -26.30 2.74 5.12
C ASP A 311 -25.96 2.13 3.76
N ARG A 312 -24.78 2.43 3.21
CA ARG A 312 -24.26 1.86 1.95
C ARG A 312 -23.26 0.74 2.16
N ARG A 313 -22.66 0.65 3.33
CA ARG A 313 -21.46 -0.17 3.60
C ARG A 313 -21.69 -1.64 3.29
N GLU A 314 -22.74 -2.26 3.84
CA GLU A 314 -23.05 -3.67 3.63
C GLU A 314 -23.20 -4.00 2.14
N ARG A 315 -23.97 -3.17 1.42
CA ARG A 315 -24.22 -3.35 -0.03
C ARG A 315 -22.94 -3.19 -0.86
N PHE A 316 -22.05 -2.26 -0.46
CA PHE A 316 -20.79 -2.01 -1.14
C PHE A 316 -19.75 -3.11 -0.89
N ILE A 317 -19.76 -3.72 0.28
CA ILE A 317 -18.85 -4.82 0.65
C ILE A 317 -19.32 -6.17 0.07
N ALA A 318 -20.63 -6.37 -0.10
CA ALA A 318 -21.21 -7.64 -0.55
C ALA A 318 -20.56 -8.26 -1.80
N PRO A 319 -20.12 -7.51 -2.84
CA PRO A 319 -19.43 -8.07 -3.99
C PRO A 319 -18.11 -8.80 -3.63
N LEU A 320 -17.43 -8.42 -2.55
CA LEU A 320 -16.21 -9.10 -2.10
C LEU A 320 -16.47 -10.54 -1.63
N ASP A 321 -17.70 -10.86 -1.23
CA ASP A 321 -18.11 -12.20 -0.82
C ASP A 321 -19.06 -12.88 -1.82
N ASN A 322 -19.23 -12.31 -3.01
CA ASN A 322 -20.04 -12.84 -4.09
C ASN A 322 -19.20 -13.68 -5.06
N GLU A 323 -19.52 -14.98 -5.20
CA GLU A 323 -18.83 -15.94 -6.09
C GLU A 323 -18.91 -15.57 -7.57
N LYS A 324 -19.89 -14.79 -8.00
CA LYS A 324 -20.00 -14.31 -9.38
C LYS A 324 -19.12 -13.08 -9.64
N GLU A 325 -18.64 -12.42 -8.59
CA GLU A 325 -17.87 -11.18 -8.68
C GLU A 325 -16.44 -11.38 -8.15
N PHE A 326 -16.15 -10.92 -6.94
CA PHE A 326 -14.78 -10.87 -6.41
C PHE A 326 -14.39 -12.09 -5.53
N LYS A 327 -15.34 -12.93 -5.13
CA LYS A 327 -15.04 -14.15 -4.37
C LYS A 327 -14.60 -15.28 -5.32
N ARG A 328 -13.34 -15.22 -5.73
CA ARG A 328 -12.74 -16.28 -6.55
C ARG A 328 -11.93 -17.25 -5.68
N PRO A 329 -11.50 -18.42 -6.22
CA PRO A 329 -10.61 -19.33 -5.47
C PRO A 329 -9.40 -18.64 -4.86
N HIS A 330 -8.78 -17.71 -5.58
CA HIS A 330 -7.80 -16.77 -5.04
C HIS A 330 -8.43 -15.37 -4.95
N ARG A 331 -8.54 -14.84 -3.76
CA ARG A 331 -9.17 -13.55 -3.44
C ARG A 331 -8.09 -12.48 -3.26
N VAL A 332 -8.25 -11.25 -3.73
CA VAL A 332 -9.36 -10.65 -4.45
C VAL A 332 -8.87 -10.27 -5.85
N PRO A 333 -9.54 -10.66 -6.93
CA PRO A 333 -9.14 -10.27 -8.27
C PRO A 333 -9.34 -8.76 -8.47
N THR A 334 -8.59 -8.18 -9.40
CA THR A 334 -8.67 -6.73 -9.70
C THR A 334 -9.91 -6.32 -10.47
N MET A 335 -10.61 -7.29 -11.06
CA MET A 335 -11.92 -7.11 -11.70
C MET A 335 -12.84 -8.26 -11.32
N PRO A 336 -14.17 -8.05 -11.25
CA PRO A 336 -15.10 -9.12 -10.93
C PRO A 336 -15.22 -10.12 -12.07
N ALA A 337 -15.51 -11.40 -11.75
CA ALA A 337 -15.52 -12.49 -12.71
C ALA A 337 -16.68 -12.41 -13.73
N ASP A 338 -17.75 -11.68 -13.43
CA ASP A 338 -18.86 -11.40 -14.36
C ASP A 338 -18.56 -10.27 -15.35
N SER A 339 -17.42 -9.59 -15.20
CA SER A 339 -16.98 -8.56 -16.15
C SER A 339 -16.60 -9.17 -17.50
N PRO A 340 -17.04 -8.59 -18.63
CA PRO A 340 -16.62 -9.03 -19.97
C PRO A 340 -15.12 -8.87 -20.24
N PHE A 341 -14.42 -8.14 -19.38
CA PHE A 341 -12.98 -7.89 -19.46
C PHE A 341 -12.15 -8.81 -18.56
N TYR A 342 -12.81 -9.61 -17.73
CA TYR A 342 -12.13 -10.52 -16.81
C TYR A 342 -11.32 -11.58 -17.54
N VAL A 343 -10.15 -11.91 -17.01
CA VAL A 343 -9.27 -12.95 -17.54
C VAL A 343 -8.92 -13.94 -16.42
N GLU A 344 -9.37 -15.18 -16.57
CA GLU A 344 -9.19 -16.28 -15.59
C GLU A 344 -7.73 -16.56 -15.23
N LYS A 345 -6.80 -16.31 -16.16
CA LYS A 345 -5.34 -16.43 -15.95
C LYS A 345 -4.71 -15.17 -15.35
N GLY A 346 -5.50 -14.14 -15.07
CA GLY A 346 -5.07 -12.89 -14.50
C GLY A 346 -5.07 -11.70 -15.47
N GLY A 347 -4.56 -11.84 -16.69
CA GLY A 347 -4.54 -10.77 -17.69
C GLY A 347 -3.92 -9.46 -17.20
N TYR A 348 -2.93 -9.56 -16.30
CA TYR A 348 -2.31 -8.44 -15.59
C TYR A 348 -3.32 -7.78 -14.65
N TRP A 349 -3.80 -6.56 -14.88
CA TRP A 349 -4.82 -5.88 -14.04
C TRP A 349 -6.28 -6.19 -14.47
N ARG A 350 -6.49 -7.23 -15.28
CA ARG A 350 -7.81 -7.64 -15.76
C ARG A 350 -8.33 -8.89 -15.08
N GLY A 351 -7.95 -9.10 -13.81
CA GLY A 351 -8.41 -10.22 -13.00
C GLY A 351 -7.34 -10.80 -12.06
N ALA A 352 -6.04 -10.59 -12.32
CA ALA A 352 -5.01 -11.10 -11.42
C ALA A 352 -5.20 -10.60 -9.99
N VAL A 353 -4.75 -11.41 -9.04
CA VAL A 353 -4.68 -11.07 -7.62
C VAL A 353 -3.31 -10.46 -7.33
N TRP A 354 -3.33 -9.26 -6.78
CA TRP A 354 -2.15 -8.47 -6.48
C TRP A 354 -2.07 -8.18 -4.99
N ALA A 355 -0.88 -8.32 -4.43
CA ALA A 355 -0.67 -8.05 -3.02
C ALA A 355 -1.04 -6.62 -2.59
N PRO A 356 -0.73 -5.55 -3.37
CA PRO A 356 -1.11 -4.19 -3.05
C PRO A 356 -2.62 -4.00 -2.86
N THR A 357 -3.40 -4.43 -3.84
CA THR A 357 -4.86 -4.23 -3.81
C THR A 357 -5.54 -5.15 -2.81
N SER A 358 -5.02 -6.37 -2.61
CA SER A 358 -5.49 -7.25 -1.53
C SER A 358 -5.23 -6.62 -0.17
N TYR A 359 -4.03 -6.08 0.07
CA TYR A 359 -3.70 -5.41 1.34
C TYR A 359 -4.54 -4.15 1.56
N MET A 360 -4.75 -3.34 0.53
CA MET A 360 -5.64 -2.16 0.59
C MET A 360 -7.06 -2.54 1.02
N ILE A 361 -7.65 -3.61 0.45
CA ILE A 361 -8.97 -4.09 0.85
C ILE A 361 -9.00 -4.53 2.30
N LEU A 362 -8.00 -5.31 2.74
CA LEU A 362 -7.93 -5.77 4.13
C LEU A 362 -7.86 -4.60 5.10
N ARG A 363 -7.06 -3.58 4.78
CA ARG A 363 -6.99 -2.35 5.57
C ARG A 363 -8.32 -1.57 5.58
N GLY A 364 -9.01 -1.54 4.44
CA GLY A 364 -10.32 -0.92 4.32
C GLY A 364 -11.40 -1.65 5.13
N LEU A 365 -11.44 -2.96 5.07
CA LEU A 365 -12.36 -3.78 5.86
C LEU A 365 -12.12 -3.61 7.36
N GLU A 366 -10.85 -3.59 7.78
CA GLU A 366 -10.46 -3.35 9.17
C GLU A 366 -10.96 -1.98 9.68
N ALA A 367 -10.84 -0.92 8.90
CA ALA A 367 -11.31 0.41 9.27
C ALA A 367 -12.82 0.44 9.55
N HIS A 368 -13.57 -0.50 8.98
CA HIS A 368 -15.01 -0.67 9.17
C HIS A 368 -15.41 -1.84 10.08
N GLN A 369 -14.45 -2.44 10.80
CA GLN A 369 -14.68 -3.56 11.73
C GLN A 369 -15.21 -4.84 11.07
N GLU A 370 -14.96 -5.02 9.77
CA GLU A 370 -15.28 -6.23 9.00
C GLU A 370 -14.18 -7.29 9.14
N ASP A 371 -13.67 -7.46 10.36
CA ASP A 371 -12.50 -8.30 10.68
C ASP A 371 -12.68 -9.77 10.30
N LYS A 372 -13.93 -10.29 10.30
CA LYS A 372 -14.21 -11.67 9.90
C LYS A 372 -13.96 -11.86 8.39
N LEU A 373 -14.54 -11.00 7.57
CA LEU A 373 -14.36 -11.07 6.12
C LEU A 373 -12.90 -10.81 5.74
N ALA A 374 -12.24 -9.85 6.41
CA ALA A 374 -10.81 -9.60 6.23
C ALA A 374 -9.96 -10.84 6.50
N HIS A 375 -10.22 -11.56 7.60
CA HIS A 375 -9.52 -12.81 7.92
C HIS A 375 -9.76 -13.89 6.87
N GLU A 376 -11.01 -14.09 6.41
CA GLU A 376 -11.35 -15.10 5.39
C GLU A 376 -10.66 -14.80 4.06
N ILE A 377 -10.63 -13.54 3.64
CA ILE A 377 -9.90 -13.10 2.44
C ILE A 377 -8.40 -13.34 2.60
N ALA A 378 -7.83 -12.92 3.72
CA ALA A 378 -6.41 -13.06 4.01
C ALA A 378 -5.97 -14.53 4.01
N LEU A 379 -6.73 -15.41 4.67
CA LEU A 379 -6.44 -16.84 4.73
C LEU A 379 -6.46 -17.47 3.33
N SER A 380 -7.54 -17.24 2.57
CA SER A 380 -7.65 -17.71 1.18
C SER A 380 -6.48 -17.25 0.31
N SER A 381 -6.09 -15.97 0.43
CA SER A 381 -4.98 -15.40 -0.34
C SER A 381 -3.64 -16.03 0.02
N LEU A 382 -3.34 -16.16 1.32
CA LEU A 382 -2.06 -16.71 1.76
C LEU A 382 -1.94 -18.21 1.45
N GLU A 383 -3.00 -18.99 1.65
CA GLU A 383 -3.03 -20.41 1.28
C GLU A 383 -2.74 -20.61 -0.23
N HIS A 384 -3.33 -19.75 -1.08
CA HIS A 384 -3.11 -19.81 -2.52
C HIS A 384 -1.67 -19.48 -2.90
N VAL A 385 -1.12 -18.38 -2.33
CA VAL A 385 0.29 -18.01 -2.52
C VAL A 385 1.23 -19.09 -2.03
N THR A 386 0.95 -19.70 -0.88
CA THR A 386 1.74 -20.81 -0.33
C THR A 386 1.73 -22.03 -1.25
N LYS A 387 0.58 -22.37 -1.86
CA LYS A 387 0.51 -23.46 -2.86
C LYS A 387 1.38 -23.17 -4.09
N VAL A 388 1.31 -21.94 -4.62
CA VAL A 388 2.17 -21.53 -5.74
C VAL A 388 3.64 -21.55 -5.35
N PHE A 389 3.97 -21.13 -4.13
CA PHE A 389 5.33 -21.21 -3.59
C PHE A 389 5.82 -22.67 -3.49
N ASN A 390 5.01 -23.59 -2.99
CA ASN A 390 5.36 -25.00 -2.90
C ASN A 390 5.68 -25.62 -4.27
N ASP A 391 4.94 -25.21 -5.30
CA ASP A 391 5.13 -25.72 -6.68
C ASP A 391 6.32 -25.07 -7.39
N THR A 392 6.65 -23.82 -7.07
CA THR A 392 7.62 -23.01 -7.86
C THR A 392 8.89 -22.63 -7.11
N GLY A 393 8.90 -22.73 -5.78
CA GLY A 393 10.02 -22.36 -4.90
C GLY A 393 10.24 -20.86 -4.74
N THR A 394 9.30 -20.01 -5.22
CA THR A 394 9.47 -18.55 -5.20
C THR A 394 8.16 -17.79 -5.12
N LEU A 395 8.25 -16.45 -5.01
CA LEU A 395 7.12 -15.53 -5.09
C LEU A 395 7.08 -14.84 -6.47
N TRP A 396 5.88 -14.44 -6.86
CA TRP A 396 5.56 -13.89 -8.17
C TRP A 396 4.94 -12.49 -8.06
N GLU A 397 5.05 -11.70 -9.11
CA GLU A 397 4.54 -10.34 -9.20
C GLU A 397 3.03 -10.24 -8.92
N ASN A 398 2.26 -11.21 -9.45
CA ASN A 398 0.83 -11.39 -9.22
C ASN A 398 0.43 -12.86 -9.45
N TYR A 399 -0.82 -13.20 -9.17
CA TYR A 399 -1.31 -14.59 -9.18
C TYR A 399 -2.60 -14.72 -9.96
N ALA A 400 -2.83 -15.89 -10.54
CA ALA A 400 -4.09 -16.21 -11.21
C ALA A 400 -5.24 -16.32 -10.18
N PRO A 401 -6.45 -15.82 -10.48
CA PRO A 401 -7.57 -15.84 -9.54
C PRO A 401 -8.28 -17.19 -9.46
N GLU A 402 -8.25 -18.03 -10.52
CA GLU A 402 -9.06 -19.25 -10.62
C GLU A 402 -8.34 -20.52 -10.19
N PHE A 403 -7.02 -20.52 -10.21
CA PHE A 403 -6.20 -21.70 -9.91
C PHE A 403 -4.83 -21.31 -9.35
N PRO A 404 -4.18 -22.17 -8.56
CA PRO A 404 -2.89 -21.86 -7.94
C PRO A 404 -1.77 -21.83 -8.98
N ALA A 405 -1.55 -20.66 -9.57
CA ALA A 405 -0.49 -20.39 -10.54
C ALA A 405 -0.07 -18.91 -10.50
N PRO A 406 1.12 -18.58 -11.01
CA PRO A 406 1.48 -17.21 -11.33
C PRO A 406 0.48 -16.59 -12.31
N GLY A 407 0.24 -15.29 -12.21
CA GLY A 407 -0.59 -14.56 -13.17
C GLY A 407 0.07 -14.46 -14.55
N VAL A 408 -0.74 -14.23 -15.57
CA VAL A 408 -0.31 -14.08 -16.95
C VAL A 408 -0.57 -12.65 -17.41
N ARG A 409 0.47 -11.98 -17.89
CA ARG A 409 0.39 -10.59 -18.37
C ARG A 409 -0.29 -10.48 -19.73
N ASP A 410 0.14 -11.32 -20.67
CA ASP A 410 -0.47 -11.58 -21.97
C ASP A 410 -0.71 -13.08 -22.10
N PRO A 411 -1.48 -13.55 -23.08
CA PRO A 411 -1.90 -14.95 -23.14
C PRO A 411 -0.83 -15.98 -22.88
N ASP A 412 0.43 -15.69 -23.17
CA ASP A 412 1.56 -16.59 -23.05
C ASP A 412 2.75 -16.01 -22.24
N VAL A 413 2.61 -14.82 -21.61
CA VAL A 413 3.67 -14.18 -20.84
C VAL A 413 3.33 -14.25 -19.36
N ILE A 414 4.05 -15.12 -18.63
CA ILE A 414 3.94 -15.21 -17.16
C ILE A 414 4.53 -13.94 -16.54
N CYS A 415 3.94 -13.47 -15.44
CA CYS A 415 4.44 -12.32 -14.67
C CYS A 415 5.85 -12.56 -14.09
N ALA A 416 6.49 -11.53 -13.53
CA ALA A 416 7.84 -11.61 -13.02
C ALA A 416 7.94 -12.58 -11.83
N ARG A 417 8.99 -13.43 -11.86
CA ARG A 417 9.33 -14.36 -10.78
C ARG A 417 10.35 -13.72 -9.82
N ASP A 418 10.55 -14.37 -8.68
CA ASP A 418 11.44 -13.91 -7.62
C ASP A 418 11.12 -12.46 -7.19
N PHE A 419 9.81 -12.14 -7.22
CA PHE A 419 9.31 -10.79 -7.06
C PHE A 419 8.89 -10.55 -5.61
N VAL A 420 9.75 -9.90 -4.83
CA VAL A 420 9.40 -9.28 -3.55
C VAL A 420 9.61 -7.76 -3.68
N GLY A 421 8.98 -7.20 -4.75
CA GLY A 421 8.52 -5.84 -4.76
C GLY A 421 7.45 -5.71 -3.68
N TRP A 422 6.22 -6.05 -3.97
CA TRP A 422 5.10 -6.01 -3.00
C TRP A 422 4.62 -7.38 -2.52
N SER A 423 4.99 -8.50 -3.19
CA SER A 423 4.43 -9.83 -2.88
C SER A 423 4.82 -10.34 -1.50
N GLY A 424 5.84 -9.74 -0.87
CA GLY A 424 6.15 -9.95 0.55
C GLY A 424 5.01 -9.58 1.51
N LEU A 425 4.02 -8.79 1.07
CA LEU A 425 2.83 -8.48 1.87
C LEU A 425 2.06 -9.74 2.27
N PHE A 426 1.93 -10.74 1.37
CA PHE A 426 1.17 -11.95 1.68
C PHE A 426 1.78 -12.73 2.86
N PRO A 427 3.05 -13.20 2.79
CA PRO A 427 3.60 -14.02 3.85
C PRO A 427 4.12 -13.23 5.06
N ILE A 428 4.17 -11.90 5.02
CA ILE A 428 4.64 -11.08 6.14
C ILE A 428 3.49 -10.29 6.75
N SER A 429 3.06 -9.17 6.15
CA SER A 429 2.06 -8.29 6.77
C SER A 429 0.70 -8.96 6.91
N ILE A 430 0.22 -9.63 5.86
CA ILE A 430 -1.09 -10.30 5.88
C ILE A 430 -1.07 -11.46 6.89
N LEU A 431 0.03 -12.21 6.97
CA LEU A 431 0.20 -13.25 7.99
C LEU A 431 0.09 -12.67 9.41
N TYR A 432 0.82 -11.59 9.70
CA TYR A 432 0.84 -11.03 11.06
C TYR A 432 -0.46 -10.32 11.42
N GLU A 433 -0.94 -9.45 10.52
CA GLU A 433 -2.02 -8.51 10.81
C GLU A 433 -3.41 -9.15 10.71
N TYR A 434 -3.60 -10.13 9.81
CA TYR A 434 -4.92 -10.68 9.49
C TYR A 434 -5.07 -12.18 9.75
N ILE A 435 -4.01 -12.98 9.57
CA ILE A 435 -4.06 -14.41 9.90
C ILE A 435 -3.85 -14.62 11.39
N PHE A 436 -2.74 -14.10 11.93
CA PHE A 436 -2.50 -14.12 13.38
C PHE A 436 -3.34 -13.06 14.11
N GLY A 437 -3.77 -12.00 13.41
CA GLY A 437 -4.62 -10.96 13.97
C GLY A 437 -3.91 -10.01 14.93
N ILE A 438 -2.59 -9.82 14.76
CA ILE A 438 -1.75 -9.00 15.64
C ILE A 438 -1.63 -7.59 15.07
N LYS A 439 -2.10 -6.60 15.83
CA LYS A 439 -2.07 -5.17 15.46
C LYS A 439 -1.43 -4.38 16.61
N SER A 440 -0.25 -3.84 16.37
CA SER A 440 0.51 -3.09 17.36
C SER A 440 0.27 -1.58 17.26
N ASP A 441 0.26 -0.93 18.43
CA ASP A 441 0.24 0.51 18.61
C ASP A 441 1.23 0.91 19.72
N PRO A 442 2.52 0.92 19.43
CA PRO A 442 3.54 1.27 20.39
C PRO A 442 3.47 2.74 20.84
N VAL A 443 2.86 3.65 20.05
CA VAL A 443 2.63 5.03 20.42
C VAL A 443 1.82 5.12 21.73
N HIS A 444 0.83 4.23 21.87
CA HIS A 444 -0.04 4.16 23.06
C HIS A 444 0.28 2.97 23.98
N ALA A 445 1.40 2.28 23.78
CA ALA A 445 1.77 1.05 24.50
C ALA A 445 0.70 -0.04 24.44
N LYS A 446 0.03 -0.20 23.30
CA LYS A 446 -1.08 -1.13 23.07
C LYS A 446 -0.80 -2.14 21.97
N LEU A 447 -1.40 -3.32 22.13
CA LEU A 447 -1.47 -4.35 21.09
C LEU A 447 -2.86 -4.97 21.13
N ARG A 448 -3.50 -5.10 19.96
CA ARG A 448 -4.70 -5.91 19.82
C ARG A 448 -4.34 -7.23 19.14
N TRP A 449 -4.84 -8.34 19.71
CA TRP A 449 -4.68 -9.68 19.15
C TRP A 449 -6.05 -10.33 18.92
N ASP A 450 -6.49 -10.38 17.69
CA ASP A 450 -7.74 -10.99 17.27
C ASP A 450 -7.49 -12.47 16.93
N VAL A 451 -7.67 -13.35 17.92
CA VAL A 451 -7.29 -14.76 17.85
C VAL A 451 -8.40 -15.57 17.18
N ARG A 452 -8.18 -15.94 15.91
CA ARG A 452 -9.13 -16.72 15.09
C ARG A 452 -8.66 -18.16 14.84
N LEU A 453 -7.36 -18.40 14.86
CA LEU A 453 -6.75 -19.72 14.63
C LEU A 453 -6.94 -20.65 15.83
N LEU A 454 -6.99 -21.95 15.56
CA LEU A 454 -7.07 -23.00 16.58
C LEU A 454 -5.71 -23.60 16.88
N GLU A 455 -4.81 -23.60 15.93
CA GLU A 455 -3.45 -24.13 16.03
C GLU A 455 -2.57 -23.24 16.90
N GLU A 456 -1.53 -23.82 17.45
CA GLU A 456 -0.48 -23.06 18.09
C GLU A 456 0.21 -22.14 17.08
N HIS A 457 0.30 -20.84 17.41
CA HIS A 457 0.92 -19.84 16.55
C HIS A 457 1.49 -18.67 17.34
N GLY A 458 2.32 -17.88 16.68
CA GLY A 458 2.88 -16.69 17.30
C GLY A 458 4.08 -16.14 16.54
N ILE A 459 4.75 -15.15 17.13
CA ILE A 459 5.92 -14.50 16.54
C ILE A 459 6.95 -14.22 17.65
N VAL A 460 8.18 -14.66 17.41
CA VAL A 460 9.34 -14.28 18.22
C VAL A 460 10.02 -13.08 17.54
N ASP A 461 10.52 -12.14 18.34
CA ASP A 461 11.15 -10.91 17.87
C ASP A 461 10.23 -9.98 17.07
N TYR A 462 8.91 -10.00 17.37
CA TYR A 462 7.96 -9.06 16.76
C TYR A 462 8.27 -7.62 17.17
N PRO A 463 8.38 -6.67 16.23
CA PRO A 463 8.72 -5.28 16.56
C PRO A 463 7.55 -4.57 17.26
N PHE A 464 7.85 -3.97 18.40
CA PHE A 464 6.95 -3.10 19.14
C PHE A 464 7.70 -1.80 19.45
N GLY A 465 7.59 -0.81 18.57
CA GLY A 465 8.54 0.29 18.52
C GLY A 465 9.96 -0.25 18.27
N ASP A 466 10.92 0.21 19.04
CA ASP A 466 12.32 -0.23 18.95
C ASP A 466 12.58 -1.57 19.68
N THR A 467 11.60 -2.09 20.42
CA THR A 467 11.76 -3.26 21.28
C THR A 467 11.15 -4.51 20.63
N PRO A 468 11.90 -5.62 20.52
CA PRO A 468 11.31 -6.89 20.12
C PRO A 468 10.52 -7.51 21.27
N ILE A 469 9.33 -8.03 20.96
CA ILE A 469 8.51 -8.79 21.90
C ILE A 469 8.27 -10.19 21.37
N LYS A 470 7.90 -11.12 22.28
CA LYS A 470 7.50 -12.47 21.89
C LYS A 470 6.02 -12.68 22.19
N LEU A 471 5.32 -13.19 21.22
CA LEU A 471 3.89 -13.45 21.23
C LEU A 471 3.65 -14.94 20.95
N ARG A 472 2.88 -15.63 21.80
CA ARG A 472 2.51 -17.03 21.60
C ARG A 472 1.07 -17.26 22.02
N CYS A 473 0.31 -17.92 21.16
CA CYS A 473 -1.01 -18.48 21.45
C CYS A 473 -0.92 -20.00 21.41
N GLU A 474 -1.37 -20.67 22.48
CA GLU A 474 -1.44 -22.12 22.53
C GLU A 474 -2.57 -22.66 21.65
N LYS A 475 -2.49 -23.96 21.32
CA LYS A 475 -3.55 -24.67 20.58
C LYS A 475 -4.87 -24.64 21.37
N ARG A 476 -5.98 -24.43 20.66
CA ARG A 476 -7.35 -24.43 21.22
C ARG A 476 -8.20 -25.54 20.58
N ALA A 477 -9.21 -26.00 21.32
CA ALA A 477 -10.15 -27.00 20.83
C ALA A 477 -11.29 -26.40 20.01
N SER A 478 -11.70 -25.14 20.31
CA SER A 478 -12.74 -24.43 19.56
C SER A 478 -12.46 -22.92 19.49
N LYS A 479 -13.20 -22.20 18.64
CA LYS A 479 -13.10 -20.73 18.51
C LYS A 479 -13.62 -20.00 19.74
N GLU A 480 -14.54 -20.60 20.50
CA GLU A 480 -15.16 -20.07 21.71
C GLU A 480 -14.28 -20.22 22.95
N GLU A 481 -13.33 -21.18 22.91
CA GLU A 481 -12.39 -21.39 24.00
C GLU A 481 -11.49 -20.18 24.20
N GLU A 482 -11.35 -19.73 25.46
CA GLU A 482 -10.48 -18.62 25.80
C GLU A 482 -9.03 -18.95 25.43
N PRO A 483 -8.36 -18.11 24.60
CA PRO A 483 -6.99 -18.38 24.21
C PRO A 483 -6.00 -18.22 25.36
N VAL A 484 -5.08 -19.16 25.48
CA VAL A 484 -3.93 -19.07 26.37
C VAL A 484 -2.82 -18.32 25.64
N ILE A 485 -2.61 -17.08 26.05
CA ILE A 485 -1.65 -16.16 25.44
C ILE A 485 -0.46 -15.93 26.38
N THR A 486 0.75 -16.00 25.83
CA THR A 486 1.98 -15.57 26.48
C THR A 486 2.55 -14.37 25.73
N VAL A 487 2.85 -13.30 26.46
CA VAL A 487 3.55 -12.11 25.95
C VAL A 487 4.79 -11.89 26.79
N GLU A 488 5.96 -11.93 26.16
CA GLU A 488 7.24 -11.60 26.81
C GLU A 488 7.70 -10.25 26.24
N SER A 489 7.78 -9.22 27.08
CA SER A 489 8.17 -7.87 26.73
C SER A 489 9.08 -7.27 27.81
N SER A 490 10.07 -6.47 27.39
CA SER A 490 10.90 -5.65 28.29
C SER A 490 10.38 -4.24 28.48
N VAL A 491 9.29 -3.88 27.80
CA VAL A 491 8.58 -2.60 27.92
C VAL A 491 7.12 -2.87 28.26
N PRO A 492 6.43 -1.96 28.95
CA PRO A 492 5.01 -2.13 29.26
C PRO A 492 4.17 -2.25 27.97
N VAL A 493 3.35 -3.28 27.90
CA VAL A 493 2.39 -3.50 26.79
C VAL A 493 1.05 -3.89 27.36
N GLU A 494 0.01 -3.17 27.01
CA GLU A 494 -1.38 -3.56 27.24
C GLU A 494 -1.89 -4.32 26.02
N VAL A 495 -2.27 -5.60 26.21
CA VAL A 495 -2.73 -6.47 25.12
C VAL A 495 -4.21 -6.72 25.27
N GLU A 496 -5.01 -6.24 24.30
CA GLU A 496 -6.40 -6.60 24.15
C GLU A 496 -6.51 -7.87 23.31
N ILE A 497 -6.96 -8.94 23.92
CA ILE A 497 -7.18 -10.25 23.28
C ILE A 497 -8.65 -10.36 22.92
N CYS A 498 -8.97 -10.61 21.65
CA CYS A 498 -10.32 -10.81 21.15
C CYS A 498 -10.45 -12.22 20.58
N TRP A 499 -11.59 -12.91 20.83
CA TRP A 499 -11.86 -14.23 20.27
C TRP A 499 -13.37 -14.51 20.16
N GLY A 500 -13.75 -15.63 19.52
CA GLY A 500 -15.13 -16.07 19.40
C GLY A 500 -16.06 -15.00 18.81
N GLU A 501 -17.28 -14.90 19.38
CA GLU A 501 -18.28 -13.93 18.99
C GLU A 501 -18.25 -12.68 19.91
N GLY A 502 -17.09 -11.97 19.92
CA GLY A 502 -16.95 -10.71 20.64
C GLY A 502 -16.44 -10.81 22.08
N GLN A 503 -15.92 -11.99 22.50
CA GLN A 503 -15.23 -12.12 23.78
C GLN A 503 -13.92 -11.33 23.74
N ARG A 504 -13.56 -10.74 24.87
CA ARG A 504 -12.33 -9.97 25.01
C ARG A 504 -11.77 -10.00 26.42
N LYS A 505 -10.46 -9.88 26.52
CA LYS A 505 -9.70 -9.81 27.77
C LYS A 505 -8.51 -8.87 27.59
N ILE A 506 -8.16 -8.16 28.64
CA ILE A 506 -6.96 -7.32 28.66
C ILE A 506 -5.95 -7.97 29.59
N ILE A 507 -4.73 -8.12 29.09
CA ILE A 507 -3.56 -8.50 29.88
C ILE A 507 -2.51 -7.40 29.82
N ARG A 508 -1.62 -7.34 30.82
CA ARG A 508 -0.49 -6.40 30.86
C ARG A 508 0.79 -7.21 31.03
N ALA A 509 1.74 -6.97 30.13
CA ALA A 509 3.05 -7.61 30.10
C ALA A 509 4.16 -6.57 30.34
#